data_c5051ef9684b885f5a2737b955192c74
#
_entry.id   c5051ef9684b885f5a2737b955192c74
#
_cell.length_a   1.000
_cell.length_b   1.000
_cell.length_c   1.000
_cell.angle_alpha   90.00
_cell.angle_beta   90.00
_cell.angle_gamma   90.00
#
_symmetry.space_group_name_H-M   'P 1'
#
loop_
_entity.id
_entity.type
_entity.pdbx_description
1 polymer ?
#
loop_
_entity_poly.entity_id
_entity_poly.type
_entity_poly.pdbx_seq_one_letter_code
_entity_poly.pdbx_strand_id
1 'polypeptide(L)'
;MSLKNCHNFQDFRNLAKRKLPSPIFHYIDGAADDEITYNRNTSAFNDVDLVPNVLRGVESVDLSTTIFGKKLDLPFYCSPTALQRLFHYDGERAVGKAAQKFNTMFGVSALATVSVEEISSLIDTPKLFQFYFHKDRGLNDSCLERAKAAKFDVMALTVDTITGGNRERDLRTGFTSPPKLTLASLFSFATKPMWGINYLTKGKFELPHLQDYVEEGTSTNTSIGNYFSTMLDQSMNWNDAEKLCSQWGGHFALKGIMSVEDAKKAVDIGCTGIMVSNHGGRQLD
;
A
#
# COMPACT_ATOMS: atom_id res chain seq x y z
N MET A 1 -23.98 -6.10 10.60
CA MET A 1 -23.34 -6.98 9.61
C MET A 1 -22.15 -7.63 10.30
N SER A 2 -21.95 -8.92 10.18
CA SER A 2 -20.78 -9.68 10.66
C SER A 2 -19.95 -10.12 9.46
N LEU A 3 -18.72 -10.59 9.70
CA LEU A 3 -17.87 -11.13 8.63
C LEU A 3 -18.54 -12.27 7.84
N LYS A 4 -19.37 -13.08 8.51
CA LYS A 4 -20.13 -14.17 7.88
C LYS A 4 -21.14 -13.72 6.83
N ASN A 5 -21.51 -12.44 6.85
CA ASN A 5 -22.51 -11.83 5.95
C ASN A 5 -21.83 -10.91 4.90
N CYS A 6 -20.50 -11.02 4.73
CA CYS A 6 -19.77 -10.31 3.71
C CYS A 6 -19.52 -11.27 2.55
N HIS A 7 -20.14 -10.99 1.39
CA HIS A 7 -20.07 -11.84 0.20
C HIS A 7 -19.27 -11.19 -0.95
N ASN A 8 -18.95 -9.90 -0.82
CA ASN A 8 -18.19 -9.12 -1.80
C ASN A 8 -17.42 -7.97 -1.13
N PHE A 9 -16.58 -7.28 -1.89
CA PHE A 9 -15.78 -6.14 -1.36
C PHE A 9 -16.65 -5.01 -0.82
N GLN A 10 -17.80 -4.73 -1.39
CA GLN A 10 -18.70 -3.68 -0.91
C GLN A 10 -19.24 -3.99 0.49
N ASP A 11 -19.49 -5.26 0.80
CA ASP A 11 -19.91 -5.68 2.15
C ASP A 11 -18.80 -5.47 3.17
N PHE A 12 -17.54 -5.80 2.83
CA PHE A 12 -16.39 -5.53 3.68
C PHE A 12 -16.16 -4.01 3.87
N ARG A 13 -16.29 -3.22 2.81
CA ARG A 13 -16.22 -1.75 2.87
C ARG A 13 -17.29 -1.18 3.82
N ASN A 14 -18.53 -1.64 3.70
CA ASN A 14 -19.63 -1.24 4.57
C ASN A 14 -19.40 -1.65 6.04
N LEU A 15 -18.82 -2.82 6.26
CA LEU A 15 -18.45 -3.29 7.60
C LEU A 15 -17.33 -2.42 8.18
N ALA A 16 -16.30 -2.10 7.40
CA ALA A 16 -15.22 -1.20 7.80
C ALA A 16 -15.75 0.18 8.18
N LYS A 17 -16.63 0.78 7.36
CA LYS A 17 -17.29 2.06 7.65
C LYS A 17 -18.01 2.08 8.99
N ARG A 18 -18.62 0.96 9.38
CA ARG A 18 -19.32 0.84 10.67
C ARG A 18 -18.37 0.69 11.85
N LYS A 19 -17.19 0.10 11.65
CA LYS A 19 -16.24 -0.24 12.72
C LYS A 19 -15.19 0.84 12.96
N LEU A 20 -14.82 1.57 11.92
CA LEU A 20 -13.77 2.59 11.99
C LEU A 20 -14.35 3.97 12.37
N PRO A 21 -13.57 4.82 13.08
CA PRO A 21 -13.86 6.23 13.18
C PRO A 21 -13.91 6.88 11.78
N SER A 22 -14.79 7.87 11.62
CA SER A 22 -15.00 8.52 10.32
C SER A 22 -13.72 9.05 9.66
N PRO A 23 -12.82 9.76 10.38
CA PRO A 23 -11.56 10.22 9.79
C PRO A 23 -10.68 9.07 9.27
N ILE A 24 -10.58 7.98 10.04
CA ILE A 24 -9.81 6.80 9.67
C ILE A 24 -10.41 6.10 8.46
N PHE A 25 -11.74 5.97 8.43
CA PHE A 25 -12.43 5.39 7.28
C PHE A 25 -12.23 6.25 6.02
N HIS A 26 -12.42 7.56 6.10
CA HIS A 26 -12.26 8.45 4.95
C HIS A 26 -10.82 8.51 4.45
N TYR A 27 -9.84 8.41 5.34
CA TYR A 27 -8.44 8.33 4.94
C TYR A 27 -8.15 7.12 4.04
N ILE A 28 -8.64 5.92 4.40
CA ILE A 28 -8.39 4.72 3.60
C ILE A 28 -9.29 4.63 2.36
N ASP A 29 -10.52 5.13 2.46
CA ASP A 29 -11.57 5.00 1.44
C ASP A 29 -11.56 6.16 0.42
N GLY A 30 -11.01 7.32 0.78
CA GLY A 30 -11.00 8.51 -0.05
C GLY A 30 -9.89 8.54 -1.08
N ALA A 31 -10.09 9.37 -2.10
CA ALA A 31 -9.12 9.61 -3.17
C ALA A 31 -8.89 11.13 -3.39
N ALA A 32 -8.21 11.50 -4.47
CA ALA A 32 -7.90 12.90 -4.77
C ALA A 32 -9.11 13.63 -5.38
N ASP A 33 -9.18 14.91 -5.13
CA ASP A 33 -10.09 15.89 -5.72
C ASP A 33 -11.55 15.38 -5.81
N ASP A 34 -12.13 15.32 -7.01
CA ASP A 34 -13.53 14.87 -7.26
C ASP A 34 -13.69 13.34 -7.28
N GLU A 35 -12.61 12.58 -7.15
CA GLU A 35 -12.60 11.11 -7.14
C GLU A 35 -13.06 10.47 -8.46
N ILE A 36 -12.90 11.15 -9.59
CA ILE A 36 -13.26 10.67 -10.92
C ILE A 36 -12.42 9.42 -11.26
N THR A 37 -11.09 9.54 -11.13
CA THR A 37 -10.16 8.44 -11.39
C THR A 37 -10.39 7.25 -10.45
N TYR A 38 -10.65 7.52 -9.17
CA TYR A 38 -11.01 6.49 -8.20
C TYR A 38 -12.27 5.71 -8.63
N ASN A 39 -13.33 6.42 -9.01
CA ASN A 39 -14.58 5.80 -9.45
C ASN A 39 -14.38 5.04 -10.77
N ARG A 40 -13.56 5.58 -11.70
CA ARG A 40 -13.27 4.94 -12.96
C ARG A 40 -12.47 3.63 -12.80
N ASN A 41 -11.63 3.51 -11.79
CA ASN A 41 -10.92 2.25 -11.50
C ASN A 41 -11.87 1.05 -11.31
N THR A 42 -13.13 1.30 -10.97
CA THR A 42 -14.16 0.26 -10.84
C THR A 42 -15.11 0.29 -12.04
N SER A 43 -15.61 1.46 -12.44
CA SER A 43 -16.62 1.57 -13.50
C SER A 43 -16.12 1.17 -14.88
N ALA A 44 -14.81 1.28 -15.15
CA ALA A 44 -14.22 0.86 -16.43
C ALA A 44 -14.44 -0.63 -16.73
N PHE A 45 -14.62 -1.47 -15.73
CA PHE A 45 -14.96 -2.88 -15.94
C PHE A 45 -16.38 -3.09 -16.49
N ASN A 46 -17.27 -2.09 -16.37
CA ASN A 46 -18.62 -2.16 -16.97
C ASN A 46 -18.58 -1.98 -18.48
N ASP A 47 -17.46 -1.51 -19.04
CA ASP A 47 -17.27 -1.29 -20.47
C ASP A 47 -16.76 -2.57 -21.18
N VAL A 48 -16.57 -3.68 -20.44
CA VAL A 48 -16.01 -4.94 -20.96
C VAL A 48 -16.92 -6.11 -20.62
N ASP A 49 -17.32 -6.85 -21.66
CA ASP A 49 -18.09 -8.08 -21.53
C ASP A 49 -17.20 -9.32 -21.55
N LEU A 50 -17.49 -10.28 -20.69
CA LEU A 50 -16.87 -11.61 -20.75
C LEU A 50 -17.76 -12.53 -21.61
N VAL A 51 -17.21 -13.00 -22.74
CA VAL A 51 -17.89 -13.96 -23.62
C VAL A 51 -17.43 -15.38 -23.28
N PRO A 52 -18.24 -16.19 -22.58
CA PRO A 52 -17.83 -17.53 -22.17
C PRO A 52 -17.84 -18.50 -23.35
N ASN A 53 -16.85 -19.39 -23.39
CA ASN A 53 -16.89 -20.58 -24.24
C ASN A 53 -17.58 -21.72 -23.48
N VAL A 54 -18.60 -22.31 -24.07
CA VAL A 54 -19.36 -23.39 -23.44
C VAL A 54 -18.91 -24.78 -23.93
N LEU A 55 -19.30 -25.83 -23.22
CA LEU A 55 -19.07 -27.24 -23.55
C LEU A 55 -17.58 -27.60 -23.75
N ARG A 56 -16.70 -26.99 -22.96
CA ARG A 56 -15.24 -27.18 -23.05
C ARG A 56 -14.72 -28.42 -22.29
N GLY A 57 -15.56 -29.15 -21.54
CA GLY A 57 -15.17 -30.33 -20.79
C GLY A 57 -14.08 -30.02 -19.75
N VAL A 58 -14.20 -28.91 -19.02
CA VAL A 58 -13.21 -28.49 -17.99
C VAL A 58 -13.42 -29.33 -16.73
N GLU A 59 -12.50 -30.24 -16.46
CA GLU A 59 -12.54 -31.13 -15.28
C GLU A 59 -11.85 -30.47 -14.06
N SER A 60 -10.83 -29.65 -14.29
CA SER A 60 -10.11 -28.94 -13.24
C SER A 60 -9.75 -27.51 -13.65
N VAL A 61 -9.61 -26.62 -12.67
CA VAL A 61 -9.23 -25.23 -12.87
C VAL A 61 -7.87 -24.99 -12.18
N ASP A 62 -6.88 -24.58 -12.97
CA ASP A 62 -5.59 -24.09 -12.46
C ASP A 62 -5.55 -22.56 -12.54
N LEU A 63 -5.45 -21.90 -11.38
CA LEU A 63 -5.32 -20.46 -11.23
C LEU A 63 -3.87 -20.04 -10.99
N SER A 64 -2.93 -20.98 -10.96
CA SER A 64 -1.54 -20.67 -10.65
C SER A 64 -0.89 -19.82 -11.73
N THR A 65 0.04 -18.99 -11.31
CA THR A 65 0.86 -18.15 -12.19
C THR A 65 2.27 -18.02 -11.65
N THR A 66 3.17 -17.47 -12.46
CA THR A 66 4.52 -17.16 -12.03
C THR A 66 4.76 -15.67 -12.20
N ILE A 67 5.20 -15.00 -11.12
CA ILE A 67 5.61 -13.61 -11.14
C ILE A 67 6.99 -13.47 -10.49
N PHE A 68 7.90 -12.74 -11.10
CA PHE A 68 9.29 -12.60 -10.64
C PHE A 68 9.94 -13.95 -10.29
N GLY A 69 9.74 -14.96 -11.13
CA GLY A 69 10.26 -16.31 -10.93
C GLY A 69 9.63 -17.09 -9.76
N LYS A 70 8.64 -16.54 -9.09
CA LYS A 70 7.94 -17.19 -7.97
C LYS A 70 6.58 -17.71 -8.41
N LYS A 71 6.31 -18.98 -8.10
CA LYS A 71 5.01 -19.61 -8.35
C LYS A 71 4.01 -19.13 -7.28
N LEU A 72 2.85 -18.67 -7.74
CA LEU A 72 1.69 -18.31 -6.92
C LEU A 72 0.52 -19.22 -7.27
N ASP A 73 -0.31 -19.59 -6.30
CA ASP A 73 -1.49 -20.42 -6.54
C ASP A 73 -2.68 -19.62 -7.09
N LEU A 74 -2.60 -18.27 -6.98
CA LEU A 74 -3.63 -17.35 -7.43
C LEU A 74 -3.01 -16.22 -8.28
N PRO A 75 -3.68 -15.75 -9.37
CA PRO A 75 -3.16 -14.70 -10.24
C PRO A 75 -3.37 -13.30 -9.70
N PHE A 76 -3.31 -13.12 -8.39
CA PHE A 76 -3.35 -11.83 -7.70
C PHE A 76 -2.47 -11.85 -6.45
N TYR A 77 -2.14 -10.68 -5.94
CA TYR A 77 -1.32 -10.51 -4.74
C TYR A 77 -1.86 -9.37 -3.86
N CYS A 78 -1.44 -9.35 -2.60
CA CYS A 78 -1.78 -8.28 -1.67
C CYS A 78 -0.88 -7.07 -1.93
N SER A 79 -1.42 -6.02 -2.53
CA SER A 79 -0.70 -4.77 -2.83
C SER A 79 -0.16 -4.09 -1.57
N PRO A 80 0.98 -3.38 -1.66
CA PRO A 80 1.54 -2.63 -0.55
C PRO A 80 0.60 -1.47 -0.17
N THR A 81 0.12 -1.49 1.06
CA THR A 81 -0.69 -0.42 1.65
C THR A 81 -0.09 0.04 2.96
N ALA A 82 -0.09 1.37 3.17
CA ALA A 82 0.47 1.98 4.37
C ALA A 82 -0.44 1.84 5.59
N LEU A 83 0.14 1.94 6.80
CA LEU A 83 -0.57 2.20 8.06
C LEU A 83 -1.63 1.15 8.43
N GLN A 84 -1.43 -0.10 8.08
CA GLN A 84 -2.50 -1.10 8.21
C GLN A 84 -3.00 -1.29 9.65
N ARG A 85 -2.14 -1.11 10.68
CA ARG A 85 -2.55 -1.17 12.09
C ARG A 85 -3.44 0.01 12.52
N LEU A 86 -3.54 1.06 11.73
CA LEU A 86 -4.52 2.12 11.94
C LEU A 86 -5.96 1.62 11.72
N PHE A 87 -6.13 0.64 10.82
CA PHE A 87 -7.43 0.08 10.47
C PHE A 87 -7.78 -1.18 11.25
N HIS A 88 -6.78 -2.02 11.50
CA HIS A 88 -6.92 -3.24 12.30
C HIS A 88 -5.65 -3.49 13.11
N TYR A 89 -5.78 -3.86 14.38
CA TYR A 89 -4.65 -4.01 15.30
C TYR A 89 -3.56 -4.99 14.84
N ASP A 90 -3.92 -6.03 14.06
CA ASP A 90 -2.96 -6.98 13.48
C ASP A 90 -2.30 -6.45 12.20
N GLY A 91 -2.94 -5.52 11.48
CA GLY A 91 -2.39 -4.87 10.29
C GLY A 91 -1.74 -5.83 9.31
N GLU A 92 -0.49 -5.53 8.96
CA GLU A 92 0.33 -6.27 8.00
C GLU A 92 0.54 -7.75 8.40
N ARG A 93 0.51 -8.06 9.70
CA ARG A 93 0.62 -9.46 10.20
C ARG A 93 -0.54 -10.32 9.71
N ALA A 94 -1.75 -9.78 9.77
CA ALA A 94 -2.95 -10.50 9.33
C ALA A 94 -2.95 -10.70 7.81
N VAL A 95 -2.57 -9.67 7.05
CA VAL A 95 -2.50 -9.74 5.59
C VAL A 95 -1.39 -10.69 5.13
N GLY A 96 -0.20 -10.62 5.75
CA GLY A 96 0.89 -11.54 5.45
C GLY A 96 0.52 -13.02 5.68
N LYS A 97 -0.12 -13.31 6.82
CA LYS A 97 -0.63 -14.68 7.10
C LYS A 97 -1.69 -15.14 6.10
N ALA A 98 -2.55 -14.23 5.66
CA ALA A 98 -3.53 -14.54 4.62
C ALA A 98 -2.85 -14.81 3.27
N ALA A 99 -1.87 -13.99 2.88
CA ALA A 99 -1.10 -14.21 1.66
C ALA A 99 -0.39 -15.57 1.69
N GLN A 100 0.25 -15.93 2.80
CA GLN A 100 0.87 -17.23 2.96
C GLN A 100 -0.14 -18.37 2.87
N LYS A 101 -1.30 -18.24 3.52
CA LYS A 101 -2.35 -19.28 3.49
C LYS A 101 -2.81 -19.62 2.08
N PHE A 102 -2.82 -18.65 1.18
CA PHE A 102 -3.25 -18.81 -0.20
C PHE A 102 -2.08 -18.84 -1.20
N ASN A 103 -0.86 -18.98 -0.69
CA ASN A 103 0.38 -19.02 -1.47
C ASN A 103 0.40 -17.93 -2.55
N THR A 104 0.15 -16.68 -2.14
CA THR A 104 0.26 -15.50 -3.00
C THR A 104 1.29 -14.52 -2.45
N MET A 105 1.72 -13.53 -3.26
CA MET A 105 2.72 -12.56 -2.86
C MET A 105 2.12 -11.50 -1.91
N PHE A 106 2.91 -11.06 -0.93
CA PHE A 106 2.59 -9.94 -0.06
C PHE A 106 3.49 -8.74 -0.31
N GLY A 107 2.88 -7.61 -0.67
CA GLY A 107 3.55 -6.31 -0.79
C GLY A 107 3.53 -5.55 0.55
N VAL A 108 4.71 -5.23 1.07
CA VAL A 108 4.90 -4.42 2.28
C VAL A 108 5.30 -3.01 1.90
N SER A 109 4.65 -2.00 2.48
CA SER A 109 4.96 -0.59 2.23
C SER A 109 6.10 -0.10 3.14
N ALA A 110 6.88 0.87 2.67
CA ALA A 110 7.82 1.62 3.52
C ALA A 110 7.12 2.34 4.69
N LEU A 111 5.83 2.64 4.54
CA LEU A 111 4.97 3.19 5.60
C LEU A 111 4.17 2.10 6.33
N ALA A 112 4.62 0.85 6.27
CA ALA A 112 4.02 -0.23 7.06
C ALA A 112 4.26 -0.01 8.56
N THR A 113 3.33 -0.50 9.36
CA THR A 113 3.36 -0.43 10.82
C THR A 113 3.96 -1.67 11.48
N VAL A 114 4.46 -2.58 10.65
CA VAL A 114 5.21 -3.79 11.04
C VAL A 114 6.47 -3.83 10.20
N SER A 115 7.61 -4.14 10.81
CA SER A 115 8.90 -4.11 10.13
C SER A 115 9.07 -5.24 9.09
N VAL A 116 9.94 -5.04 8.10
CA VAL A 116 10.27 -6.06 7.10
C VAL A 116 10.88 -7.30 7.75
N GLU A 117 11.64 -7.13 8.84
CA GLU A 117 12.25 -8.22 9.60
C GLU A 117 11.18 -9.07 10.29
N GLU A 118 10.21 -8.41 10.94
CA GLU A 118 9.10 -9.14 11.59
C GLU A 118 8.24 -9.86 10.56
N ILE A 119 7.88 -9.22 9.46
CA ILE A 119 7.13 -9.88 8.38
C ILE A 119 7.90 -11.08 7.84
N SER A 120 9.20 -10.94 7.60
CA SER A 120 10.01 -12.05 7.08
C SER A 120 10.12 -13.21 8.05
N SER A 121 10.10 -12.94 9.35
CA SER A 121 10.07 -14.01 10.37
C SER A 121 8.70 -14.69 10.48
N LEU A 122 7.64 -14.02 10.08
CA LEU A 122 6.25 -14.44 10.26
C LEU A 122 5.72 -15.28 9.09
N ILE A 123 6.20 -15.00 7.87
CA ILE A 123 5.70 -15.62 6.64
C ILE A 123 6.83 -16.03 5.70
N ASP A 124 6.59 -17.10 4.95
CA ASP A 124 7.53 -17.68 3.97
C ASP A 124 7.01 -17.62 2.52
N THR A 125 5.92 -16.88 2.27
CA THR A 125 5.40 -16.61 0.91
C THR A 125 6.24 -15.54 0.21
N PRO A 126 6.23 -15.43 -1.13
CA PRO A 126 6.92 -14.37 -1.86
C PRO A 126 6.57 -12.98 -1.34
N LYS A 127 7.58 -12.13 -1.19
CA LYS A 127 7.48 -10.80 -0.59
C LYS A 127 8.01 -9.71 -1.51
N LEU A 128 7.26 -8.63 -1.62
CA LEU A 128 7.63 -7.40 -2.31
C LEU A 128 7.74 -6.26 -1.30
N PHE A 129 8.82 -5.49 -1.33
CA PHE A 129 8.95 -4.27 -0.54
C PHE A 129 8.77 -3.04 -1.42
N GLN A 130 7.80 -2.20 -1.10
CA GLN A 130 7.55 -0.94 -1.78
C GLN A 130 8.12 0.21 -0.97
N PHE A 131 8.90 1.08 -1.63
CA PHE A 131 9.44 2.27 -1.00
C PHE A 131 9.28 3.50 -1.89
N TYR A 132 9.54 4.67 -1.28
CA TYR A 132 9.60 5.97 -1.93
C TYR A 132 11.03 6.46 -1.98
N PHE A 133 11.34 7.33 -2.93
CA PHE A 133 12.66 7.94 -3.02
C PHE A 133 12.76 9.14 -2.09
N HIS A 134 13.67 9.07 -1.12
CA HIS A 134 13.84 10.08 -0.09
C HIS A 134 15.01 11.01 -0.41
N LYS A 135 14.93 12.27 0.09
CA LYS A 135 16.04 13.23 0.06
C LYS A 135 17.26 12.70 0.81
N ASP A 136 17.01 12.06 1.96
CA ASP A 136 18.04 11.35 2.71
C ASP A 136 18.38 10.03 2.01
N ARG A 137 19.60 9.98 1.44
CA ARG A 137 20.07 8.78 0.72
C ARG A 137 20.38 7.63 1.68
N GLY A 138 20.78 7.95 2.92
CA GLY A 138 20.96 6.93 3.95
C GLY A 138 19.68 6.17 4.25
N LEU A 139 18.53 6.84 4.24
CA LEU A 139 17.23 6.17 4.37
C LEU A 139 16.93 5.26 3.18
N ASN A 140 17.26 5.68 1.95
CA ASN A 140 17.10 4.83 0.77
C ASN A 140 17.96 3.56 0.89
N ASP A 141 19.24 3.73 1.25
CA ASP A 141 20.18 2.63 1.42
C ASP A 141 19.73 1.70 2.55
N SER A 142 19.31 2.24 3.69
CA SER A 142 18.72 1.45 4.80
C SER A 142 17.52 0.64 4.36
N CYS A 143 16.59 1.20 3.59
CA CYS A 143 15.44 0.47 3.05
C CYS A 143 15.87 -0.72 2.17
N LEU A 144 16.84 -0.51 1.29
CA LEU A 144 17.36 -1.56 0.41
C LEU A 144 18.06 -2.68 1.22
N GLU A 145 18.96 -2.31 2.12
CA GLU A 145 19.74 -3.26 2.92
C GLU A 145 18.84 -4.09 3.85
N ARG A 146 17.89 -3.46 4.54
CA ARG A 146 16.94 -4.14 5.41
C ARG A 146 16.04 -5.12 4.63
N ALA A 147 15.54 -4.70 3.47
CA ALA A 147 14.73 -5.58 2.62
C ALA A 147 15.54 -6.78 2.08
N LYS A 148 16.82 -6.56 1.70
CA LYS A 148 17.74 -7.65 1.31
C LYS A 148 18.01 -8.62 2.47
N ALA A 149 18.36 -8.08 3.64
CA ALA A 149 18.62 -8.89 4.84
C ALA A 149 17.38 -9.70 5.25
N ALA A 150 16.20 -9.12 5.11
CA ALA A 150 14.90 -9.76 5.35
C ALA A 150 14.45 -10.67 4.18
N LYS A 151 15.27 -10.90 3.17
CA LYS A 151 15.03 -11.80 2.03
C LYS A 151 13.73 -11.49 1.29
N PHE A 152 13.48 -10.22 1.01
CA PHE A 152 12.41 -9.82 0.10
C PHE A 152 12.80 -10.17 -1.34
N ASP A 153 11.85 -10.67 -2.12
CA ASP A 153 12.09 -11.17 -3.47
C ASP A 153 12.11 -10.05 -4.51
N VAL A 154 11.35 -8.98 -4.25
CA VAL A 154 11.15 -7.86 -5.18
C VAL A 154 11.23 -6.53 -4.44
N MET A 155 11.91 -5.56 -5.06
CA MET A 155 11.85 -4.16 -4.67
C MET A 155 10.95 -3.39 -5.63
N ALA A 156 10.04 -2.57 -5.13
CA ALA A 156 9.17 -1.70 -5.93
C ALA A 156 9.36 -0.23 -5.56
N LEU A 157 9.92 0.55 -6.46
CA LEU A 157 10.01 2.01 -6.33
C LEU A 157 8.72 2.67 -6.80
N THR A 158 8.10 3.47 -5.93
CA THR A 158 6.90 4.25 -6.27
C THR A 158 7.31 5.57 -6.92
N VAL A 159 6.82 5.84 -8.13
CA VAL A 159 7.22 6.97 -8.97
C VAL A 159 6.10 7.97 -9.25
N ASP A 160 4.89 7.72 -8.76
CA ASP A 160 3.69 8.55 -8.95
C ASP A 160 3.37 9.49 -7.77
N THR A 161 4.30 9.64 -6.80
CA THR A 161 4.10 10.38 -5.55
C THR A 161 5.18 11.43 -5.31
N ILE A 162 5.42 12.29 -6.29
CA ILE A 162 6.33 13.44 -6.13
C ILE A 162 5.78 14.51 -5.19
N THR A 163 4.43 14.56 -5.04
CA THR A 163 3.71 15.40 -4.08
C THR A 163 2.58 14.61 -3.44
N GLY A 164 2.03 15.08 -2.32
CA GLY A 164 0.81 14.50 -1.75
C GLY A 164 -0.42 14.85 -2.58
N GLY A 165 -1.28 13.89 -2.87
CA GLY A 165 -2.57 14.14 -3.52
C GLY A 165 -3.51 14.98 -2.65
N ASN A 166 -4.33 15.82 -3.27
CA ASN A 166 -5.32 16.66 -2.60
C ASN A 166 -6.53 15.82 -2.16
N ARG A 167 -6.47 15.22 -0.98
CA ARG A 167 -7.54 14.36 -0.45
C ARG A 167 -8.53 15.17 0.36
N GLU A 168 -9.54 15.70 -0.29
CA GLU A 168 -10.53 16.58 0.34
C GLU A 168 -11.26 15.94 1.52
N ARG A 169 -11.50 14.63 1.51
CA ARG A 169 -12.14 13.95 2.64
C ARG A 169 -11.27 14.01 3.89
N ASP A 170 -9.94 13.96 3.77
CA ASP A 170 -9.02 14.09 4.90
C ASP A 170 -9.09 15.53 5.46
N LEU A 171 -9.14 16.55 4.57
CA LEU A 171 -9.30 17.94 4.96
C LEU A 171 -10.64 18.16 5.69
N ARG A 172 -11.76 17.64 5.15
CA ARG A 172 -13.10 17.78 5.73
C ARG A 172 -13.25 17.10 7.09
N THR A 173 -12.54 16.02 7.33
CA THR A 173 -12.55 15.30 8.62
C THR A 173 -11.48 15.79 9.59
N GLY A 174 -10.58 16.66 9.13
CA GLY A 174 -9.45 17.16 9.93
C GLY A 174 -8.37 16.10 10.16
N PHE A 175 -8.35 15.02 9.38
CA PHE A 175 -7.26 14.04 9.38
C PHE A 175 -6.09 14.57 8.56
N THR A 176 -5.56 15.70 9.01
CA THR A 176 -4.47 16.45 8.39
C THR A 176 -3.18 16.27 9.19
N SER A 177 -2.10 16.88 8.73
CA SER A 177 -0.85 16.96 9.49
C SER A 177 -0.48 18.45 9.73
N PRO A 178 -0.47 18.94 10.97
CA PRO A 178 -0.98 18.27 12.18
C PRO A 178 -2.50 18.03 12.13
N PRO A 179 -3.03 17.05 12.88
CA PRO A 179 -4.47 16.76 12.90
C PRO A 179 -5.29 17.94 13.46
N LYS A 180 -6.35 18.34 12.72
CA LYS A 180 -7.30 19.38 13.12
C LYS A 180 -8.71 18.79 13.16
N LEU A 181 -8.92 17.82 14.06
CA LEU A 181 -10.18 17.08 14.12
C LEU A 181 -11.37 17.98 14.42
N THR A 182 -12.45 17.80 13.66
CA THR A 182 -13.71 18.47 13.90
C THR A 182 -14.45 17.86 15.09
N LEU A 183 -15.45 18.56 15.65
CA LEU A 183 -16.29 18.03 16.73
C LEU A 183 -16.99 16.72 16.29
N ALA A 184 -17.46 16.66 15.04
CA ALA A 184 -18.05 15.45 14.47
C ALA A 184 -17.05 14.28 14.41
N SER A 185 -15.79 14.58 14.05
CA SER A 185 -14.71 13.59 14.06
C SER A 185 -14.40 13.08 15.47
N LEU A 186 -14.32 13.97 16.44
CA LEU A 186 -14.12 13.58 17.86
C LEU A 186 -15.26 12.70 18.37
N PHE A 187 -16.51 13.07 18.06
CA PHE A 187 -17.68 12.26 18.39
C PHE A 187 -17.61 10.89 17.71
N SER A 188 -17.17 10.84 16.46
CA SER A 188 -16.99 9.57 15.74
C SER A 188 -15.97 8.64 16.42
N PHE A 189 -14.85 9.16 16.93
CA PHE A 189 -13.91 8.38 17.73
C PHE A 189 -14.56 7.84 19.02
N ALA A 190 -15.32 8.67 19.74
CA ALA A 190 -16.01 8.26 20.97
C ALA A 190 -17.03 7.13 20.72
N THR A 191 -17.66 7.08 19.54
CA THR A 191 -18.62 6.02 19.18
C THR A 191 -17.99 4.72 18.72
N LYS A 192 -16.65 4.63 18.64
CA LYS A 192 -15.90 3.43 18.21
C LYS A 192 -14.94 2.93 19.30
N PRO A 193 -15.45 2.60 20.51
CA PRO A 193 -14.59 2.28 21.66
C PRO A 193 -13.69 1.06 21.40
N MET A 194 -14.14 0.05 20.67
CA MET A 194 -13.32 -1.12 20.36
C MET A 194 -12.13 -0.80 19.47
N TRP A 195 -12.25 0.15 18.52
CA TRP A 195 -11.12 0.64 17.77
C TRP A 195 -10.11 1.34 18.70
N GLY A 196 -10.59 2.24 19.55
CA GLY A 196 -9.75 2.96 20.52
C GLY A 196 -9.03 2.03 21.48
N ILE A 197 -9.73 1.08 22.09
CA ILE A 197 -9.15 0.07 22.99
C ILE A 197 -8.05 -0.72 22.25
N ASN A 198 -8.32 -1.24 21.07
CA ASN A 198 -7.34 -1.98 20.31
C ASN A 198 -6.12 -1.12 19.94
N TYR A 199 -6.32 0.13 19.53
CA TYR A 199 -5.25 1.06 19.21
C TYR A 199 -4.31 1.32 20.40
N LEU A 200 -4.89 1.46 21.60
CA LEU A 200 -4.13 1.75 22.83
C LEU A 200 -3.49 0.51 23.47
N THR A 201 -4.11 -0.69 23.32
CA THR A 201 -3.69 -1.87 24.08
C THR A 201 -2.97 -2.95 23.27
N LYS A 202 -3.07 -2.94 21.94
CA LYS A 202 -2.50 -3.99 21.08
C LYS A 202 -1.11 -3.68 20.53
N GLY A 203 -0.33 -2.94 21.30
CA GLY A 203 1.02 -2.54 20.98
C GLY A 203 1.11 -1.16 20.34
N LYS A 204 2.28 -0.56 20.44
CA LYS A 204 2.56 0.80 19.98
C LYS A 204 2.41 0.92 18.47
N PHE A 205 1.77 2.00 18.01
CA PHE A 205 1.69 2.33 16.60
C PHE A 205 2.99 3.05 16.19
N GLU A 206 3.77 2.44 15.32
CA GLU A 206 5.07 2.95 14.90
C GLU A 206 5.24 2.79 13.38
N LEU A 207 6.20 3.53 12.83
CA LEU A 207 6.67 3.38 11.44
C LEU A 207 8.12 2.88 11.48
N PRO A 208 8.35 1.58 11.61
CA PRO A 208 9.65 1.00 11.94
C PRO A 208 10.72 1.19 10.85
N HIS A 209 10.32 1.58 9.64
CA HIS A 209 11.28 1.87 8.56
C HIS A 209 11.77 3.32 8.57
N LEU A 210 11.13 4.20 9.37
CA LEU A 210 11.44 5.63 9.44
C LEU A 210 11.98 6.08 10.80
N GLN A 211 12.03 5.19 11.81
CA GLN A 211 12.30 5.56 13.21
C GLN A 211 13.61 6.33 13.39
N ASP A 212 14.67 5.90 12.71
CA ASP A 212 16.01 6.49 12.84
C ASP A 212 16.17 7.82 12.07
N TYR A 213 15.15 8.22 11.29
CA TYR A 213 15.17 9.37 10.38
C TYR A 213 14.09 10.41 10.71
N VAL A 214 13.32 10.19 11.76
CA VAL A 214 12.30 11.12 12.25
C VAL A 214 12.75 11.64 13.61
N GLU A 215 12.71 12.97 13.81
CA GLU A 215 13.10 13.61 15.08
C GLU A 215 12.36 13.01 16.27
N GLU A 216 13.10 12.71 17.35
CA GLU A 216 12.52 12.22 18.60
C GLU A 216 11.45 13.19 19.13
N GLY A 217 10.29 12.64 19.49
CA GLY A 217 9.16 13.43 19.99
C GLY A 217 8.16 13.87 18.94
N THR A 218 8.42 13.65 17.65
CA THR A 218 7.44 13.90 16.60
C THR A 218 6.36 12.80 16.64
N SER A 219 5.11 13.17 16.92
CA SER A 219 4.03 12.18 16.90
C SER A 219 3.90 11.56 15.51
N THR A 220 3.65 10.27 15.43
CA THR A 220 3.50 9.52 14.17
C THR A 220 2.45 10.16 13.23
N ASN A 221 1.42 10.78 13.79
CA ASN A 221 0.39 11.49 13.04
C ASN A 221 0.88 12.81 12.44
N THR A 222 1.80 13.51 13.08
CA THR A 222 2.47 14.70 12.54
C THR A 222 3.43 14.31 11.43
N SER A 223 4.03 13.11 11.51
CA SER A 223 5.01 12.62 10.56
C SER A 223 4.44 12.30 9.18
N ILE A 224 3.22 11.78 9.08
CA ILE A 224 2.67 11.28 7.80
C ILE A 224 2.45 12.40 6.78
N GLY A 225 1.84 13.52 7.17
CA GLY A 225 1.64 14.64 6.25
C GLY A 225 2.93 15.37 5.92
N ASN A 226 3.80 15.54 6.92
CA ASN A 226 5.13 16.11 6.70
C ASN A 226 6.02 15.17 5.85
N TYR A 227 5.84 13.85 5.96
CA TYR A 227 6.59 12.86 5.19
C TYR A 227 6.55 13.17 3.69
N PHE A 228 5.37 13.30 3.10
CA PHE A 228 5.22 13.55 1.66
C PHE A 228 5.76 14.91 1.21
N SER A 229 5.72 15.92 2.07
CA SER A 229 6.19 17.28 1.72
C SER A 229 7.67 17.52 2.01
N THR A 230 8.24 16.84 3.02
CA THR A 230 9.58 17.13 3.52
C THR A 230 10.60 16.04 3.20
N MET A 231 10.24 14.78 3.25
CA MET A 231 11.16 13.66 3.15
C MET A 231 11.33 13.13 1.72
N LEU A 232 10.29 13.22 0.88
CA LEU A 232 10.38 12.73 -0.50
C LEU A 232 11.20 13.68 -1.37
N ASP A 233 11.98 13.10 -2.27
CA ASP A 233 12.76 13.84 -3.25
C ASP A 233 11.94 14.05 -4.52
N GLN A 234 11.46 15.28 -4.71
CA GLN A 234 10.70 15.67 -5.90
C GLN A 234 11.54 15.77 -7.17
N SER A 235 12.88 15.79 -7.02
CA SER A 235 13.81 15.84 -8.16
C SER A 235 14.18 14.47 -8.71
N MET A 236 13.62 13.39 -8.13
CA MET A 236 13.84 12.02 -8.60
C MET A 236 13.65 11.90 -10.13
N ASN A 237 14.58 11.26 -10.78
CA ASN A 237 14.61 11.08 -12.23
C ASN A 237 15.01 9.64 -12.61
N TRP A 238 15.06 9.36 -13.92
CA TRP A 238 15.36 8.03 -14.45
C TRP A 238 16.74 7.51 -14.05
N ASN A 239 17.74 8.38 -13.93
CA ASN A 239 19.09 7.97 -13.49
C ASN A 239 19.09 7.51 -12.02
N ASP A 240 18.23 8.11 -11.17
CA ASP A 240 18.09 7.67 -9.80
C ASP A 240 17.41 6.29 -9.73
N ALA A 241 16.38 6.08 -10.55
CA ALA A 241 15.70 4.77 -10.64
C ALA A 241 16.65 3.68 -11.16
N GLU A 242 17.47 3.96 -12.17
CA GLU A 242 18.48 3.04 -12.70
C GLU A 242 19.54 2.67 -11.64
N LYS A 243 20.04 3.65 -10.89
CA LYS A 243 20.98 3.41 -9.77
C LYS A 243 20.38 2.49 -8.72
N LEU A 244 19.14 2.76 -8.29
CA LEU A 244 18.45 1.93 -7.31
C LEU A 244 18.20 0.51 -7.82
N CYS A 245 17.80 0.36 -9.09
CA CYS A 245 17.66 -0.93 -9.74
C CYS A 245 18.97 -1.72 -9.70
N SER A 246 20.07 -1.08 -10.07
CA SER A 246 21.42 -1.68 -10.04
C SER A 246 21.87 -2.01 -8.62
N GLN A 247 21.62 -1.14 -7.64
CA GLN A 247 21.96 -1.37 -6.23
C GLN A 247 21.17 -2.55 -5.65
N TRP A 248 19.89 -2.69 -6.00
CA TRP A 248 19.09 -3.82 -5.55
C TRP A 248 19.64 -5.14 -6.09
N GLY A 249 19.96 -5.19 -7.39
CA GLY A 249 20.60 -6.35 -8.04
C GLY A 249 19.72 -7.60 -8.16
N GLY A 250 18.42 -7.48 -7.91
CA GLY A 250 17.41 -8.53 -8.00
C GLY A 250 16.20 -8.07 -8.83
N HIS A 251 15.04 -8.68 -8.59
CA HIS A 251 13.81 -8.22 -9.23
C HIS A 251 13.42 -6.83 -8.74
N PHE A 252 13.33 -5.89 -9.67
CA PHE A 252 13.00 -4.48 -9.41
C PHE A 252 11.82 -4.04 -10.28
N ALA A 253 10.85 -3.36 -9.68
CA ALA A 253 9.67 -2.86 -10.34
C ALA A 253 9.49 -1.35 -10.14
N LEU A 254 8.97 -0.65 -11.14
CA LEU A 254 8.45 0.71 -10.97
C LEU A 254 6.94 0.65 -10.78
N LYS A 255 6.44 1.26 -9.68
CA LYS A 255 5.03 1.38 -9.38
C LYS A 255 4.54 2.80 -9.69
N GLY A 256 3.46 2.90 -10.48
CA GLY A 256 2.90 4.19 -10.88
C GLY A 256 3.09 4.52 -12.36
N ILE A 257 3.48 3.53 -13.15
CA ILE A 257 3.65 3.68 -14.60
C ILE A 257 2.28 3.63 -15.27
N MET A 258 1.96 4.67 -16.06
CA MET A 258 0.69 4.83 -16.76
C MET A 258 0.85 5.09 -18.27
N SER A 259 2.07 5.34 -18.76
CA SER A 259 2.35 5.57 -20.17
C SER A 259 3.19 4.44 -20.79
N VAL A 260 3.03 4.22 -22.10
CA VAL A 260 3.82 3.25 -22.85
C VAL A 260 5.29 3.66 -22.93
N GLU A 261 5.54 4.96 -23.05
CA GLU A 261 6.88 5.54 -23.12
C GLU A 261 7.66 5.27 -21.83
N ASP A 262 7.03 5.49 -20.66
CA ASP A 262 7.67 5.23 -19.39
C ASP A 262 7.84 3.73 -19.11
N ALA A 263 6.90 2.90 -19.59
CA ALA A 263 7.05 1.45 -19.54
C ALA A 263 8.28 0.97 -20.32
N LYS A 264 8.53 1.52 -21.52
CA LYS A 264 9.74 1.22 -22.32
C LYS A 264 11.00 1.65 -21.58
N LYS A 265 11.04 2.89 -21.09
CA LYS A 265 12.18 3.39 -20.30
C LYS A 265 12.47 2.54 -19.06
N ALA A 266 11.41 2.05 -18.38
CA ALA A 266 11.58 1.16 -17.23
C ALA A 266 12.31 -0.15 -17.64
N VAL A 267 11.98 -0.70 -18.81
CA VAL A 267 12.70 -1.88 -19.36
C VAL A 267 14.16 -1.52 -19.68
N ASP A 268 14.39 -0.37 -20.31
CA ASP A 268 15.72 0.08 -20.73
C ASP A 268 16.68 0.26 -19.54
N ILE A 269 16.20 0.71 -18.37
CA ILE A 269 17.00 0.82 -17.14
C ILE A 269 17.13 -0.49 -16.35
N GLY A 270 16.62 -1.61 -16.89
CA GLY A 270 16.77 -2.95 -16.31
C GLY A 270 15.68 -3.36 -15.31
N CYS A 271 14.55 -2.65 -15.24
CA CYS A 271 13.43 -3.12 -14.44
C CYS A 271 12.89 -4.45 -14.96
N THR A 272 12.62 -5.37 -14.04
CA THR A 272 12.07 -6.70 -14.36
C THR A 272 10.55 -6.78 -14.21
N GLY A 273 9.92 -5.68 -13.77
CA GLY A 273 8.47 -5.57 -13.63
C GLY A 273 7.98 -4.14 -13.68
N ILE A 274 6.72 -4.00 -14.07
CA ILE A 274 5.99 -2.73 -14.11
C ILE A 274 4.68 -2.92 -13.38
N MET A 275 4.42 -2.06 -12.39
CA MET A 275 3.14 -2.01 -11.69
C MET A 275 2.34 -0.85 -12.28
N VAL A 276 1.45 -1.17 -13.21
CA VAL A 276 0.51 -0.19 -13.81
C VAL A 276 -0.45 0.27 -12.71
N SER A 277 -0.37 1.54 -12.35
CA SER A 277 -1.10 2.09 -11.21
C SER A 277 -1.24 3.60 -11.30
N ASN A 278 -2.43 4.09 -10.99
CA ASN A 278 -2.73 5.49 -10.72
C ASN A 278 -2.85 5.77 -9.21
N HIS A 279 -2.19 4.94 -8.39
CA HIS A 279 -2.25 5.03 -6.92
C HIS A 279 -3.67 4.89 -6.34
N GLY A 280 -4.57 4.20 -7.04
CA GLY A 280 -5.99 4.11 -6.66
C GLY A 280 -6.75 5.44 -6.77
N GLY A 281 -6.33 6.35 -7.65
CA GLY A 281 -6.90 7.69 -7.79
C GLY A 281 -6.60 8.62 -6.59
N ARG A 282 -5.54 8.36 -5.83
CA ARG A 282 -5.24 9.07 -4.58
C ARG A 282 -4.17 10.16 -4.75
N GLN A 283 -3.56 10.29 -5.93
CA GLN A 283 -2.50 11.25 -6.22
C GLN A 283 -2.94 12.29 -7.25
N LEU A 284 -3.40 11.87 -8.40
CA LEU A 284 -3.94 12.71 -9.47
C LEU A 284 -5.34 12.18 -9.81
N ASP A 285 -6.30 13.08 -9.94
CA ASP A 285 -7.67 12.76 -10.34
C ASP A 285 -7.87 12.87 -11.85
#